data_682049188781f130fbf50485bc4af883
#
_entry.id   682049188781f130fbf50485bc4af883
#
_cell.length_a   1.000
_cell.length_b   1.000
_cell.length_c   1.000
_cell.angle_alpha   90.00
_cell.angle_beta   90.00
_cell.angle_gamma   90.00
#
_symmetry.space_group_name_H-M   'P 1'
#
loop_
_entity.id
_entity.type
_entity.pdbx_description
1 polymer ?
#
loop_
_entity_poly.entity_id
_entity_poly.type
_entity_poly.pdbx_seq_one_letter_code
_entity_poly.pdbx_strand_id
1 'polypeptide(L)'
;MTAPADPRTANQMWGGRFAEGPDAIMTAINASIGFDKRLYAQDIAGSRAHAAMLAATGILTPSDAEAIGEGLLTVLSEIETGGFAFRTDLEDIHMNVENRLKELIGAPAGRLHTARSRNDQVAVDFRLWVRDQCDVAIEGLTALMRAFVAQAEAGADWVMPGFTHLQTAQPVTWGHHMLAYVEMFARDRSRFEDARARMNECPLGAAALAGTGFPIDRHMTAKALGFDRPTANSLDSVSDRDFALEFLAASSICAMHLSRFAEELVIWSSAQFRFVRLSDKWTTGSSIMPQKKNPDAAELLRAKIGRILGATVALFTVMKGLPLTYSKDMQEDKEQVFDAADTLMLGLAAMTGMVADMSANRAVLAQAAASGFSTATDLADWLVRELNLPFREAHHVTGTLVALAEGAGCDLPDLTLAQMQGVHAGIRADVFDVLGVENSVRSRQSYGGTAPDQVRAQVTRWQEILA
;
A
#
# COMPACT_ATOMS: atom_id res chain seq x y z
N MET A 1 20.92 38.77 36.46
CA MET A 1 19.60 39.13 35.90
C MET A 1 19.84 39.44 34.43
N THR A 2 19.57 38.48 33.56
CA THR A 2 19.58 38.67 32.10
C THR A 2 18.35 39.51 31.74
N ALA A 3 18.54 40.57 30.97
CA ALA A 3 17.44 41.40 30.49
C ALA A 3 16.43 40.50 29.75
N PRO A 4 15.10 40.72 29.89
CA PRO A 4 14.11 40.00 29.14
C PRO A 4 14.36 40.24 27.64
N ALA A 5 14.35 39.17 26.84
CA ALA A 5 14.47 39.26 25.41
C ALA A 5 13.40 40.22 24.85
N ASP A 6 13.79 41.13 23.95
CA ASP A 6 12.87 42.08 23.32
C ASP A 6 11.77 41.29 22.58
N PRO A 7 10.50 41.38 22.97
CA PRO A 7 9.40 40.62 22.34
C PRO A 7 9.24 40.93 20.84
N ARG A 8 9.87 42.02 20.35
CA ARG A 8 9.86 42.38 18.92
C ARG A 8 10.80 41.53 18.06
N THR A 9 11.63 40.67 18.66
CA THR A 9 12.54 39.78 17.95
C THR A 9 11.98 38.36 17.74
N ALA A 10 10.84 38.02 18.33
CA ALA A 10 10.33 36.65 18.39
C ALA A 10 9.57 36.19 17.15
N ASN A 11 9.21 37.04 16.21
CA ASN A 11 8.67 36.61 14.92
C ASN A 11 8.90 37.67 13.83
N GLN A 12 10.03 37.58 13.14
CA GLN A 12 10.38 38.52 12.08
C GLN A 12 9.47 38.39 10.82
N MET A 13 8.69 37.33 10.70
CA MET A 13 7.83 37.12 9.54
C MET A 13 6.58 37.99 9.55
N TRP A 14 6.05 38.35 10.71
CA TRP A 14 4.78 39.11 10.86
C TRP A 14 4.96 40.49 11.45
N GLY A 15 6.16 41.03 11.32
CA GLY A 15 6.52 42.32 11.89
C GLY A 15 5.62 43.48 11.46
N GLY A 16 5.57 44.53 12.25
CA GLY A 16 4.93 45.80 11.95
C GLY A 16 3.50 45.95 12.45
N ARG A 17 2.65 44.92 12.47
CA ARG A 17 1.27 45.01 12.95
C ARG A 17 1.09 44.47 14.38
N PHE A 18 1.90 43.51 14.77
CA PHE A 18 1.80 42.85 16.07
C PHE A 18 2.70 43.54 17.09
N ALA A 19 2.16 43.89 18.24
CA ALA A 19 2.86 44.57 19.33
C ALA A 19 3.56 43.58 20.28
N GLU A 20 3.14 42.32 20.32
CA GLU A 20 3.64 41.28 21.20
C GLU A 20 3.97 40.01 20.42
N GLY A 21 4.90 39.20 20.93
CA GLY A 21 5.20 37.86 20.41
C GLY A 21 4.11 36.86 20.79
N PRO A 22 4.06 35.69 20.12
CA PRO A 22 3.08 34.64 20.43
C PRO A 22 3.34 34.05 21.83
N ASP A 23 2.27 33.64 22.51
CA ASP A 23 2.35 32.85 23.76
C ASP A 23 3.07 31.50 23.50
N ALA A 24 3.69 30.96 24.53
CA ALA A 24 4.41 29.68 24.44
C ALA A 24 3.51 28.52 24.02
N ILE A 25 2.24 28.51 24.48
CA ILE A 25 1.25 27.49 24.07
C ILE A 25 0.88 27.67 22.58
N MET A 26 0.72 28.96 22.16
CA MET A 26 0.46 29.26 20.74
C MET A 26 1.63 28.82 19.86
N THR A 27 2.85 29.02 20.28
CA THR A 27 4.05 28.54 19.59
C THR A 27 4.05 27.02 19.50
N ALA A 28 3.72 26.32 20.57
CA ALA A 28 3.72 24.86 20.62
C ALA A 28 2.64 24.24 19.71
N ILE A 29 1.40 24.78 19.72
CA ILE A 29 0.31 24.27 18.88
C ILE A 29 0.50 24.61 17.40
N ASN A 30 1.21 25.69 17.10
CA ASN A 30 1.42 26.15 15.74
C ASN A 30 2.61 25.48 15.06
N ALA A 31 3.59 24.97 15.83
CA ALA A 31 4.81 24.40 15.28
C ALA A 31 4.55 23.03 14.61
N SER A 32 4.96 22.91 13.36
CA SER A 32 4.85 21.68 12.56
C SER A 32 6.19 20.99 12.27
N ILE A 33 7.32 21.64 12.63
CA ILE A 33 8.67 21.12 12.36
C ILE A 33 8.91 19.71 12.93
N GLY A 34 8.16 19.31 13.97
CA GLY A 34 8.24 17.97 14.56
C GLY A 34 7.99 16.86 13.54
N PHE A 35 7.12 17.09 12.59
CA PHE A 35 6.71 16.14 11.56
C PHE A 35 7.01 16.61 10.15
N ASP A 36 6.82 17.90 9.79
CA ASP A 36 6.96 18.39 8.42
C ASP A 36 8.41 18.50 7.94
N LYS A 37 9.40 18.38 8.85
CA LYS A 37 10.80 18.20 8.48
C LYS A 37 11.03 17.09 7.45
N ARG A 38 10.12 16.16 7.31
CA ARG A 38 10.15 15.09 6.28
C ARG A 38 10.02 15.61 4.85
N LEU A 39 9.54 16.84 4.68
CA LEU A 39 9.36 17.50 3.38
C LEU A 39 10.61 18.25 2.89
N TYR A 40 11.74 18.20 3.63
CA TYR A 40 12.92 19.00 3.33
C TYR A 40 13.41 18.87 1.88
N ALA A 41 13.41 17.67 1.33
CA ALA A 41 13.88 17.41 -0.03
C ALA A 41 12.94 18.04 -1.08
N GLN A 42 11.64 17.94 -0.85
CA GLN A 42 10.60 18.50 -1.73
C GLN A 42 10.60 20.04 -1.64
N ASP A 43 10.72 20.63 -0.45
CA ASP A 43 10.82 22.07 -0.28
C ASP A 43 12.05 22.64 -0.99
N ILE A 44 13.21 22.00 -0.84
CA ILE A 44 14.43 22.41 -1.53
C ILE A 44 14.30 22.28 -3.03
N ALA A 45 13.72 21.19 -3.55
CA ALA A 45 13.49 21.00 -4.96
C ALA A 45 12.52 22.07 -5.53
N GLY A 46 11.39 22.30 -4.85
CA GLY A 46 10.41 23.34 -5.18
C GLY A 46 11.04 24.73 -5.20
N SER A 47 11.80 25.08 -4.16
CA SER A 47 12.49 26.37 -4.01
C SER A 47 13.54 26.58 -5.11
N ARG A 48 14.32 25.57 -5.48
CA ARG A 48 15.30 25.64 -6.58
C ARG A 48 14.62 25.84 -7.94
N ALA A 49 13.55 25.09 -8.21
CA ALA A 49 12.77 25.26 -9.44
C ALA A 49 12.16 26.67 -9.54
N HIS A 50 11.65 27.19 -8.40
CA HIS A 50 11.12 28.55 -8.31
C HIS A 50 12.19 29.62 -8.58
N ALA A 51 13.34 29.53 -7.92
CA ALA A 51 14.45 30.49 -8.14
C ALA A 51 14.95 30.49 -9.59
N ALA A 52 15.08 29.32 -10.22
CA ALA A 52 15.47 29.19 -11.62
C ALA A 52 14.44 29.86 -12.56
N MET A 53 13.16 29.67 -12.29
CA MET A 53 12.07 30.30 -13.06
C MET A 53 12.08 31.82 -12.87
N LEU A 54 12.25 32.33 -11.64
CA LEU A 54 12.32 33.77 -11.38
C LEU A 54 13.49 34.44 -12.11
N ALA A 55 14.63 33.76 -12.23
CA ALA A 55 15.75 34.25 -13.05
C ALA A 55 15.44 34.24 -14.53
N ALA A 56 14.86 33.15 -15.04
CA ALA A 56 14.50 33.03 -16.46
C ALA A 56 13.47 34.08 -16.93
N THR A 57 12.59 34.50 -16.00
CA THR A 57 11.58 35.54 -16.26
C THR A 57 12.07 36.96 -15.90
N GLY A 58 13.34 37.11 -15.52
CA GLY A 58 13.96 38.42 -15.24
C GLY A 58 13.54 39.06 -13.88
N ILE A 59 12.91 38.31 -13.02
CA ILE A 59 12.49 38.76 -11.67
C ILE A 59 13.66 38.72 -10.68
N LEU A 60 14.52 37.71 -10.80
CA LEU A 60 15.79 37.62 -10.10
C LEU A 60 16.96 37.84 -11.05
N THR A 61 18.09 38.31 -10.52
CA THR A 61 19.33 38.28 -11.26
C THR A 61 19.86 36.85 -11.37
N PRO A 62 20.60 36.50 -12.43
CA PRO A 62 21.22 35.18 -12.54
C PRO A 62 22.13 34.85 -11.34
N SER A 63 22.89 35.83 -10.84
CA SER A 63 23.78 35.61 -9.70
C SER A 63 23.03 35.35 -8.40
N ASP A 64 21.86 36.00 -8.15
CA ASP A 64 21.03 35.72 -6.99
C ASP A 64 20.45 34.29 -7.05
N ALA A 65 19.97 33.88 -8.24
CA ALA A 65 19.40 32.55 -8.43
C ALA A 65 20.46 31.44 -8.29
N GLU A 66 21.68 31.67 -8.77
CA GLU A 66 22.81 30.75 -8.59
C GLU A 66 23.17 30.62 -7.11
N ALA A 67 23.34 31.74 -6.40
CA ALA A 67 23.64 31.73 -4.98
C ALA A 67 22.54 31.02 -4.15
N ILE A 68 21.25 31.26 -4.48
CA ILE A 68 20.12 30.56 -3.86
C ILE A 68 20.18 29.05 -4.15
N GLY A 69 20.43 28.67 -5.40
CA GLY A 69 20.48 27.26 -5.82
C GLY A 69 21.60 26.47 -5.13
N GLU A 70 22.81 27.05 -5.03
CA GLU A 70 23.95 26.45 -4.32
C GLU A 70 23.76 26.44 -2.80
N GLY A 71 23.22 27.53 -2.22
CA GLY A 71 22.89 27.60 -0.82
C GLY A 71 21.88 26.54 -0.41
N LEU A 72 20.84 26.32 -1.21
CA LEU A 72 19.84 25.28 -0.97
C LEU A 72 20.44 23.86 -1.05
N LEU A 73 21.38 23.60 -1.96
CA LEU A 73 22.10 22.32 -2.02
C LEU A 73 23.00 22.11 -0.78
N THR A 74 23.58 23.19 -0.26
CA THR A 74 24.34 23.14 0.99
C THR A 74 23.42 22.77 2.16
N VAL A 75 22.23 23.38 2.26
CA VAL A 75 21.22 23.06 3.30
C VAL A 75 20.79 21.59 3.16
N LEU A 76 20.52 21.12 1.95
CA LEU A 76 20.17 19.70 1.68
C LEU A 76 21.25 18.76 2.24
N SER A 77 22.51 19.02 1.92
CA SER A 77 23.63 18.22 2.38
C SER A 77 23.78 18.23 3.91
N GLU A 78 23.58 19.41 4.55
CA GLU A 78 23.60 19.52 6.00
C GLU A 78 22.51 18.67 6.67
N ILE A 79 21.30 18.63 6.08
CA ILE A 79 20.19 17.80 6.59
C ILE A 79 20.50 16.32 6.42
N GLU A 80 20.95 15.89 5.23
CA GLU A 80 21.23 14.50 4.91
C GLU A 80 22.40 13.92 5.71
N THR A 81 23.40 14.76 6.05
CA THR A 81 24.55 14.34 6.86
C THR A 81 24.33 14.50 8.37
N GLY A 82 23.15 15.00 8.79
CA GLY A 82 22.81 15.19 10.21
C GLY A 82 23.46 16.42 10.85
N GLY A 83 24.02 17.33 10.04
CA GLY A 83 24.64 18.58 10.51
C GLY A 83 23.65 19.73 10.73
N PHE A 84 22.41 19.57 10.26
CA PHE A 84 21.36 20.59 10.35
C PHE A 84 20.59 20.53 11.68
N ALA A 85 20.47 21.67 12.37
CA ALA A 85 19.69 21.78 13.59
C ALA A 85 18.29 22.33 13.32
N PHE A 86 17.26 21.48 13.44
CA PHE A 86 15.88 21.91 13.36
C PHE A 86 15.46 22.71 14.60
N ARG A 87 14.83 23.84 14.39
CA ARG A 87 14.44 24.80 15.43
C ARG A 87 12.93 24.93 15.50
N THR A 88 12.35 24.69 16.66
CA THR A 88 10.90 24.80 16.91
C THR A 88 10.41 26.27 16.89
N ASP A 89 11.26 27.21 17.26
CA ASP A 89 10.94 28.63 17.20
C ASP A 89 10.84 29.18 15.75
N LEU A 90 11.24 28.38 14.77
CA LEU A 90 11.07 28.66 13.34
C LEU A 90 9.85 27.92 12.75
N GLU A 91 8.92 27.46 13.56
CA GLU A 91 7.61 26.90 13.22
C GLU A 91 7.65 25.65 12.31
N ASP A 92 8.08 25.79 11.05
CA ASP A 92 7.99 24.78 9.98
C ASP A 92 9.33 24.52 9.27
N ILE A 93 9.36 23.49 8.43
CA ILE A 93 10.56 23.15 7.62
C ILE A 93 10.97 24.31 6.71
N HIS A 94 10.01 25.00 6.15
CA HIS A 94 10.23 26.08 5.17
C HIS A 94 10.98 27.24 5.83
N MET A 95 10.57 27.68 7.03
CA MET A 95 11.29 28.71 7.77
C MET A 95 12.66 28.25 8.24
N ASN A 96 12.80 26.99 8.63
CA ASN A 96 14.09 26.42 8.99
C ASN A 96 15.07 26.46 7.80
N VAL A 97 14.62 26.03 6.61
CA VAL A 97 15.41 26.10 5.37
C VAL A 97 15.72 27.54 4.96
N GLU A 98 14.71 28.42 4.94
CA GLU A 98 14.88 29.84 4.58
C GLU A 98 15.84 30.57 5.54
N ASN A 99 15.74 30.32 6.84
CA ASN A 99 16.65 30.92 7.83
C ASN A 99 18.09 30.46 7.62
N ARG A 100 18.31 29.15 7.42
CA ARG A 100 19.65 28.61 7.17
C ARG A 100 20.23 29.13 5.86
N LEU A 101 19.41 29.20 4.82
CA LEU A 101 19.80 29.81 3.55
C LEU A 101 20.26 31.26 3.75
N LYS A 102 19.52 32.05 4.54
CA LYS A 102 19.90 33.45 4.86
C LYS A 102 21.22 33.53 5.60
N GLU A 103 21.49 32.61 6.53
CA GLU A 103 22.79 32.54 7.23
C GLU A 103 23.94 32.26 6.28
N LEU A 104 23.73 31.43 5.25
CA LEU A 104 24.76 31.03 4.27
C LEU A 104 25.03 32.11 3.22
N ILE A 105 24.01 32.72 2.63
CA ILE A 105 24.14 33.58 1.45
C ILE A 105 23.72 35.03 1.69
N GLY A 106 23.15 35.37 2.85
CA GLY A 106 22.76 36.74 3.19
C GLY A 106 21.58 37.30 2.40
N ALA A 107 21.70 38.48 1.86
CA ALA A 107 20.62 39.26 1.23
C ALA A 107 19.89 38.54 0.05
N PRO A 108 20.54 37.78 -0.84
CA PRO A 108 19.87 37.05 -1.90
C PRO A 108 18.78 36.10 -1.40
N ALA A 109 18.93 35.47 -0.23
CA ALA A 109 17.96 34.56 0.34
C ALA A 109 16.56 35.18 0.51
N GLY A 110 16.50 36.46 0.92
CA GLY A 110 15.22 37.17 1.10
C GLY A 110 14.42 37.38 -0.20
N ARG A 111 15.03 37.17 -1.36
CA ARG A 111 14.36 37.32 -2.66
C ARG A 111 13.69 36.03 -3.15
N LEU A 112 14.03 34.89 -2.55
CA LEU A 112 13.47 33.58 -2.92
C LEU A 112 11.95 33.55 -2.79
N HIS A 113 11.37 34.25 -1.79
CA HIS A 113 9.93 34.25 -1.55
C HIS A 113 9.12 35.14 -2.52
N THR A 114 9.76 35.84 -3.46
CA THR A 114 9.10 36.69 -4.47
C THR A 114 8.09 35.87 -5.28
N ALA A 115 6.87 36.40 -5.45
CA ALA A 115 5.76 35.78 -6.19
C ALA A 115 5.30 34.40 -5.66
N ARG A 116 5.64 34.06 -4.41
CA ARG A 116 5.28 32.81 -3.74
C ARG A 116 4.55 33.08 -2.42
N SER A 117 3.70 32.16 -2.00
CA SER A 117 3.10 32.11 -0.67
C SER A 117 3.51 30.82 0.04
N ARG A 118 3.40 30.80 1.38
CA ARG A 118 3.51 29.56 2.14
C ARG A 118 2.45 28.54 1.67
N ASN A 119 1.27 28.98 1.23
CA ASN A 119 0.18 28.11 0.79
C ASN A 119 0.54 27.26 -0.43
N ASP A 120 1.07 27.86 -1.51
CA ASP A 120 1.46 27.09 -2.70
C ASP A 120 2.77 26.34 -2.50
N GLN A 121 3.66 26.81 -1.63
CA GLN A 121 4.87 26.12 -1.24
C GLN A 121 4.53 24.80 -0.48
N VAL A 122 3.73 24.86 0.56
CA VAL A 122 3.29 23.65 1.29
C VAL A 122 2.53 22.70 0.38
N ALA A 123 1.66 23.22 -0.49
CA ALA A 123 0.88 22.40 -1.41
C ALA A 123 1.75 21.61 -2.39
N VAL A 124 2.79 22.23 -2.97
CA VAL A 124 3.70 21.54 -3.88
C VAL A 124 4.55 20.51 -3.17
N ASP A 125 5.07 20.84 -1.99
CA ASP A 125 5.96 19.96 -1.25
C ASP A 125 5.23 18.69 -0.79
N PHE A 126 4.03 18.86 -0.26
CA PHE A 126 3.23 17.73 0.19
C PHE A 126 2.78 16.85 -1.00
N ARG A 127 2.41 17.47 -2.12
CA ARG A 127 2.03 16.74 -3.34
C ARG A 127 3.21 15.97 -3.94
N LEU A 128 4.41 16.56 -3.97
CA LEU A 128 5.65 15.88 -4.38
C LEU A 128 5.93 14.68 -3.48
N TRP A 129 5.84 14.87 -2.16
CA TRP A 129 6.09 13.80 -1.20
C TRP A 129 5.10 12.63 -1.37
N VAL A 130 3.80 12.91 -1.49
CA VAL A 130 2.80 11.85 -1.70
C VAL A 130 3.01 11.15 -3.05
N ARG A 131 3.42 11.87 -4.08
CA ARG A 131 3.79 11.29 -5.38
C ARG A 131 4.94 10.29 -5.24
N ASP A 132 5.98 10.68 -4.50
CA ASP A 132 7.12 9.79 -4.21
C ASP A 132 6.65 8.55 -3.43
N GLN A 133 5.70 8.69 -2.49
CA GLN A 133 5.16 7.54 -1.77
C GLN A 133 4.30 6.62 -2.66
N CYS A 134 3.62 7.15 -3.66
CA CYS A 134 2.96 6.30 -4.67
C CYS A 134 3.99 5.45 -5.43
N ASP A 135 5.11 6.06 -5.85
CA ASP A 135 6.18 5.34 -6.55
C ASP A 135 6.78 4.23 -5.67
N VAL A 136 7.06 4.51 -4.40
CA VAL A 136 7.55 3.50 -3.44
C VAL A 136 6.52 2.39 -3.20
N ALA A 137 5.23 2.71 -3.13
CA ALA A 137 4.16 1.71 -3.00
C ALA A 137 4.07 0.78 -4.22
N ILE A 138 4.17 1.34 -5.43
CA ILE A 138 4.18 0.59 -6.70
C ILE A 138 5.37 -0.38 -6.73
N GLU A 139 6.56 0.07 -6.33
CA GLU A 139 7.76 -0.78 -6.23
C GLU A 139 7.58 -1.89 -5.20
N GLY A 140 7.10 -1.56 -4.00
CA GLY A 140 6.85 -2.52 -2.93
C GLY A 140 5.82 -3.59 -3.33
N LEU A 141 4.72 -3.18 -3.99
CA LEU A 141 3.72 -4.09 -4.53
C LEU A 141 4.28 -4.99 -5.65
N THR A 142 5.11 -4.44 -6.52
CA THR A 142 5.78 -5.20 -7.57
C THR A 142 6.68 -6.29 -6.97
N ALA A 143 7.44 -5.97 -5.93
CA ALA A 143 8.28 -6.93 -5.21
C ALA A 143 7.43 -8.03 -4.53
N LEU A 144 6.34 -7.65 -3.88
CA LEU A 144 5.41 -8.59 -3.25
C LEU A 144 4.77 -9.54 -4.28
N MET A 145 4.30 -9.00 -5.40
CA MET A 145 3.73 -9.80 -6.50
C MET A 145 4.73 -10.81 -7.05
N ARG A 146 6.00 -10.41 -7.24
CA ARG A 146 7.09 -11.32 -7.65
C ARG A 146 7.29 -12.47 -6.66
N ALA A 147 7.22 -12.20 -5.37
CA ALA A 147 7.33 -13.23 -4.33
C ALA A 147 6.16 -14.24 -4.40
N PHE A 148 4.93 -13.75 -4.60
CA PHE A 148 3.76 -14.63 -4.79
C PHE A 148 3.84 -15.44 -6.08
N VAL A 149 4.31 -14.85 -7.18
CA VAL A 149 4.48 -15.55 -8.47
C VAL A 149 5.51 -16.68 -8.33
N ALA A 150 6.61 -16.44 -7.60
CA ALA A 150 7.60 -17.49 -7.34
C ALA A 150 7.02 -18.66 -6.51
N GLN A 151 6.20 -18.36 -5.49
CA GLN A 151 5.47 -19.39 -4.73
C GLN A 151 4.46 -20.16 -5.62
N ALA A 152 3.78 -19.43 -6.53
CA ALA A 152 2.82 -20.02 -7.46
C ALA A 152 3.50 -20.96 -8.46
N GLU A 153 4.66 -20.58 -8.99
CA GLU A 153 5.46 -21.38 -9.89
C GLU A 153 5.92 -22.69 -9.23
N ALA A 154 6.50 -22.57 -8.02
CA ALA A 154 6.97 -23.72 -7.25
C ALA A 154 5.85 -24.71 -6.91
N GLY A 155 4.67 -24.21 -6.61
CA GLY A 155 3.51 -25.01 -6.20
C GLY A 155 2.39 -25.09 -7.22
N ALA A 156 2.69 -24.98 -8.52
CA ALA A 156 1.68 -25.01 -9.58
C ALA A 156 0.83 -26.29 -9.61
N ASP A 157 1.37 -27.38 -9.11
CA ASP A 157 0.74 -28.71 -9.04
C ASP A 157 0.55 -29.25 -7.61
N TRP A 158 0.87 -28.47 -6.56
CA TRP A 158 0.66 -28.94 -5.19
C TRP A 158 -0.80 -28.80 -4.81
N VAL A 159 -1.45 -29.93 -4.60
CA VAL A 159 -2.85 -29.94 -4.19
C VAL A 159 -3.00 -29.44 -2.76
N MET A 160 -4.00 -28.59 -2.56
CA MET A 160 -4.40 -28.09 -1.24
C MET A 160 -5.93 -28.03 -1.14
N PRO A 161 -6.51 -28.03 0.07
CA PRO A 161 -7.94 -27.83 0.21
C PRO A 161 -8.33 -26.39 -0.16
N GLY A 162 -9.35 -26.23 -0.99
CA GLY A 162 -10.07 -24.97 -1.09
C GLY A 162 -11.12 -24.88 0.00
N PHE A 163 -11.33 -23.69 0.57
CA PHE A 163 -12.27 -23.47 1.66
C PHE A 163 -13.39 -22.51 1.27
N THR A 164 -14.60 -22.84 1.69
CA THR A 164 -15.71 -21.90 1.85
C THR A 164 -16.23 -22.04 3.29
N HIS A 165 -16.51 -20.95 3.97
CA HIS A 165 -16.93 -20.94 5.39
C HIS A 165 -15.95 -21.67 6.34
N LEU A 166 -14.64 -21.71 5.99
CA LEU A 166 -13.61 -22.54 6.63
C LEU A 166 -13.91 -24.05 6.63
N GLN A 167 -14.84 -24.49 5.79
CA GLN A 167 -15.09 -25.91 5.52
C GLN A 167 -14.37 -26.32 4.25
N THR A 168 -13.82 -27.54 4.23
CA THR A 168 -13.22 -28.11 3.01
C THR A 168 -14.27 -28.15 1.91
N ALA A 169 -13.95 -27.56 0.79
CA ALA A 169 -14.81 -27.52 -0.39
C ALA A 169 -14.16 -28.33 -1.52
N GLN A 170 -13.83 -27.72 -2.64
CA GLN A 170 -13.15 -28.39 -3.74
C GLN A 170 -11.63 -28.27 -3.58
N PRO A 171 -10.83 -29.25 -4.03
CA PRO A 171 -9.38 -29.14 -4.05
C PRO A 171 -8.96 -28.05 -5.07
N VAL A 172 -7.92 -27.30 -4.70
CA VAL A 172 -7.25 -26.34 -5.56
C VAL A 172 -5.74 -26.62 -5.56
N THR A 173 -4.96 -25.88 -6.34
CA THR A 173 -3.50 -25.94 -6.21
C THR A 173 -2.97 -24.76 -5.39
N TRP A 174 -1.83 -24.96 -4.71
CA TRP A 174 -1.10 -23.91 -4.00
C TRP A 174 -0.82 -22.72 -4.93
N GLY A 175 -0.34 -23.01 -6.14
CA GLY A 175 -0.06 -21.98 -7.13
C GLY A 175 -1.29 -21.15 -7.50
N HIS A 176 -2.44 -21.78 -7.64
CA HIS A 176 -3.71 -21.10 -7.90
C HIS A 176 -4.09 -20.15 -6.76
N HIS A 177 -3.94 -20.61 -5.53
CA HIS A 177 -4.23 -19.80 -4.35
C HIS A 177 -3.29 -18.56 -4.25
N MET A 178 -1.98 -18.75 -4.48
CA MET A 178 -1.00 -17.66 -4.49
C MET A 178 -1.32 -16.63 -5.59
N LEU A 179 -1.72 -17.08 -6.78
CA LEU A 179 -2.10 -16.18 -7.88
C LEU A 179 -3.35 -15.35 -7.58
N ALA A 180 -4.26 -15.81 -6.73
CA ALA A 180 -5.39 -14.99 -6.31
C ALA A 180 -4.93 -13.70 -5.59
N TYR A 181 -3.86 -13.77 -4.80
CA TYR A 181 -3.25 -12.60 -4.16
C TYR A 181 -2.48 -11.72 -5.15
N VAL A 182 -1.85 -12.31 -6.15
CA VAL A 182 -1.23 -11.54 -7.25
C VAL A 182 -2.29 -10.67 -7.95
N GLU A 183 -3.46 -11.21 -8.25
CA GLU A 183 -4.58 -10.45 -8.85
C GLU A 183 -5.10 -9.33 -7.93
N MET A 184 -5.12 -9.54 -6.61
CA MET A 184 -5.49 -8.49 -5.65
C MET A 184 -4.46 -7.35 -5.63
N PHE A 185 -3.18 -7.67 -5.48
CA PHE A 185 -2.10 -6.68 -5.42
C PHE A 185 -1.85 -5.98 -6.75
N ALA A 186 -2.15 -6.62 -7.88
CA ALA A 186 -2.14 -5.96 -9.18
C ALA A 186 -3.18 -4.83 -9.27
N ARG A 187 -4.38 -5.06 -8.73
CA ARG A 187 -5.40 -4.00 -8.64
C ARG A 187 -5.00 -2.90 -7.67
N ASP A 188 -4.27 -3.23 -6.59
CA ASP A 188 -3.76 -2.21 -5.66
C ASP A 188 -2.66 -1.37 -6.31
N ARG A 189 -1.73 -2.00 -7.02
CA ARG A 189 -0.69 -1.31 -7.80
C ARG A 189 -1.33 -0.33 -8.79
N SER A 190 -2.33 -0.77 -9.55
CA SER A 190 -3.05 0.09 -10.50
C SER A 190 -3.73 1.29 -9.82
N ARG A 191 -4.24 1.14 -8.59
CA ARG A 191 -4.81 2.27 -7.82
C ARG A 191 -3.77 3.34 -7.49
N PHE A 192 -2.55 2.94 -7.10
CA PHE A 192 -1.46 3.90 -6.86
C PHE A 192 -0.98 4.54 -8.16
N GLU A 193 -0.90 3.80 -9.27
CA GLU A 193 -0.59 4.33 -10.61
C GLU A 193 -1.64 5.39 -11.02
N ASP A 194 -2.92 5.11 -10.85
CA ASP A 194 -4.02 6.02 -11.15
C ASP A 194 -4.00 7.28 -10.25
N ALA A 195 -3.81 7.12 -8.94
CA ALA A 195 -3.71 8.23 -8.00
C ALA A 195 -2.50 9.13 -8.35
N ARG A 196 -1.36 8.51 -8.64
CA ARG A 196 -0.15 9.22 -9.08
C ARG A 196 -0.37 10.01 -10.38
N ALA A 197 -1.06 9.44 -11.34
CA ALA A 197 -1.35 10.12 -12.61
C ALA A 197 -2.27 11.33 -12.41
N ARG A 198 -3.34 11.18 -11.60
CA ARG A 198 -4.27 12.29 -11.34
C ARG A 198 -3.62 13.44 -10.56
N MET A 199 -2.76 13.14 -9.59
CA MET A 199 -2.09 14.18 -8.79
C MET A 199 -0.97 14.92 -9.51
N ASN A 200 -0.55 14.49 -10.70
CA ASN A 200 0.66 15.00 -11.35
C ASN A 200 0.49 16.39 -11.97
N GLU A 201 -0.07 17.32 -11.19
CA GLU A 201 -0.24 18.74 -11.53
C GLU A 201 0.42 19.65 -10.49
N CYS A 202 1.13 20.68 -10.94
CA CYS A 202 1.95 21.56 -10.11
C CYS A 202 1.13 22.74 -9.53
N PRO A 203 0.97 22.86 -8.20
CA PRO A 203 0.28 23.99 -7.58
C PRO A 203 1.16 25.24 -7.46
N LEU A 204 2.50 25.13 -7.56
CA LEU A 204 3.43 26.23 -7.35
C LEU A 204 3.18 27.36 -8.34
N GLY A 205 3.18 28.60 -7.85
CA GLY A 205 2.81 29.81 -8.60
C GLY A 205 1.33 30.19 -8.46
N ALA A 206 0.53 29.42 -7.72
CA ALA A 206 -0.82 29.84 -7.31
C ALA A 206 -0.80 30.95 -6.25
N ALA A 207 0.33 31.17 -5.64
CA ALA A 207 0.56 32.08 -4.50
C ALA A 207 -0.40 31.77 -3.34
N ALA A 208 -0.95 32.79 -2.64
CA ALA A 208 -1.84 32.53 -1.52
C ALA A 208 -3.19 31.91 -1.94
N LEU A 209 -3.76 32.40 -3.05
CA LEU A 209 -5.08 31.97 -3.56
C LEU A 209 -5.44 32.53 -4.95
N ALA A 210 -4.90 33.70 -5.32
CA ALA A 210 -5.36 34.47 -6.50
C ALA A 210 -4.36 34.49 -7.65
N GLY A 211 -3.26 33.73 -7.55
CA GLY A 211 -2.11 33.88 -8.42
C GLY A 211 -1.29 35.09 -8.05
N THR A 212 -0.46 35.58 -8.96
CA THR A 212 0.47 36.69 -8.70
C THR A 212 0.46 37.69 -9.88
N GLY A 213 0.75 38.95 -9.60
CA GLY A 213 0.97 39.99 -10.61
C GLY A 213 2.35 39.96 -11.29
N PHE A 214 3.26 39.10 -10.83
CA PHE A 214 4.56 38.92 -11.44
C PHE A 214 4.45 38.04 -12.71
N PRO A 215 5.28 38.28 -13.74
CA PRO A 215 5.27 37.50 -14.97
C PRO A 215 6.00 36.17 -14.85
N ILE A 216 5.53 35.33 -13.89
CA ILE A 216 6.10 33.99 -13.66
C ILE A 216 5.72 32.99 -14.77
N ASP A 217 6.55 31.97 -14.96
CA ASP A 217 6.26 30.83 -15.84
C ASP A 217 5.99 29.55 -15.03
N ARG A 218 4.71 29.27 -14.80
CA ARG A 218 4.27 28.06 -14.07
C ARG A 218 4.53 26.76 -14.84
N HIS A 219 4.60 26.81 -16.19
CA HIS A 219 4.93 25.63 -16.99
C HIS A 219 6.41 25.25 -16.82
N MET A 220 7.29 26.23 -16.72
CA MET A 220 8.70 26.00 -16.44
C MET A 220 8.90 25.30 -15.08
N THR A 221 8.25 25.77 -14.01
CA THR A 221 8.32 25.14 -12.70
C THR A 221 7.70 23.74 -12.68
N ALA A 222 6.55 23.54 -13.30
CA ALA A 222 5.91 22.24 -13.43
C ALA A 222 6.85 21.22 -14.12
N LYS A 223 7.44 21.60 -15.24
CA LYS A 223 8.39 20.76 -15.98
C LYS A 223 9.64 20.43 -15.16
N ALA A 224 10.20 21.41 -14.44
CA ALA A 224 11.40 21.21 -13.61
C ALA A 224 11.16 20.24 -12.47
N LEU A 225 9.92 20.16 -11.95
CA LEU A 225 9.50 19.28 -10.87
C LEU A 225 8.88 17.95 -11.35
N GLY A 226 8.88 17.70 -12.68
CA GLY A 226 8.36 16.45 -13.25
C GLY A 226 6.84 16.33 -13.22
N PHE A 227 6.11 17.44 -13.12
CA PHE A 227 4.66 17.48 -13.30
C PHE A 227 4.27 17.60 -14.76
N ASP A 228 3.11 17.09 -15.11
CA ASP A 228 2.59 17.16 -16.49
C ASP A 228 2.23 18.59 -16.90
N ARG A 229 1.68 19.37 -15.96
CA ARG A 229 1.23 20.75 -16.17
C ARG A 229 1.05 21.49 -14.84
N PRO A 230 0.93 22.81 -14.83
CA PRO A 230 0.43 23.53 -13.67
C PRO A 230 -1.07 23.28 -13.45
N THR A 231 -1.52 23.34 -12.20
CA THR A 231 -2.95 23.33 -11.85
C THR A 231 -3.67 24.54 -12.46
N ALA A 232 -4.92 24.33 -12.90
CA ALA A 232 -5.65 25.31 -13.72
C ALA A 232 -6.39 26.40 -12.93
N ASN A 233 -6.58 26.22 -11.61
CA ASN A 233 -7.25 27.19 -10.76
C ASN A 233 -6.47 27.44 -9.48
N SER A 234 -6.12 28.70 -9.18
CA SER A 234 -5.27 29.05 -8.04
C SER A 234 -5.94 28.88 -6.67
N LEU A 235 -7.27 28.97 -6.59
CA LEU A 235 -8.01 28.71 -5.35
C LEU A 235 -7.96 27.21 -5.00
N ASP A 236 -8.24 26.37 -5.97
CA ASP A 236 -8.20 24.92 -5.85
C ASP A 236 -6.77 24.41 -5.60
N SER A 237 -5.77 25.00 -6.28
CA SER A 237 -4.35 24.64 -6.16
C SER A 237 -3.83 24.56 -4.72
N VAL A 238 -4.27 25.46 -3.85
CA VAL A 238 -3.83 25.56 -2.45
C VAL A 238 -4.81 24.89 -1.49
N SER A 239 -6.02 24.55 -1.95
CA SER A 239 -7.08 23.92 -1.16
C SER A 239 -7.12 22.40 -1.32
N ASP A 240 -6.76 21.88 -2.49
CA ASP A 240 -6.84 20.46 -2.83
C ASP A 240 -5.99 19.58 -1.90
N ARG A 241 -6.61 18.51 -1.41
CA ARG A 241 -5.98 17.40 -0.71
C ARG A 241 -6.48 16.03 -1.23
N ASP A 242 -7.15 16.02 -2.39
CA ASP A 242 -7.65 14.79 -2.99
C ASP A 242 -6.52 13.79 -3.25
N PHE A 243 -5.35 14.27 -3.64
CA PHE A 243 -4.17 13.45 -3.85
C PHE A 243 -3.75 12.65 -2.61
N ALA A 244 -3.87 13.25 -1.43
CA ALA A 244 -3.57 12.58 -0.16
C ALA A 244 -4.70 11.64 0.26
N LEU A 245 -5.97 12.02 0.02
CA LEU A 245 -7.14 11.17 0.25
C LEU A 245 -7.14 9.93 -0.66
N GLU A 246 -6.80 10.08 -1.94
CA GLU A 246 -6.67 8.96 -2.87
C GLU A 246 -5.54 8.01 -2.47
N PHE A 247 -4.37 8.54 -2.07
CA PHE A 247 -3.28 7.74 -1.53
C PHE A 247 -3.72 6.92 -0.30
N LEU A 248 -4.41 7.56 0.66
CA LEU A 248 -4.91 6.88 1.85
C LEU A 248 -5.99 5.85 1.53
N ALA A 249 -6.87 6.13 0.56
CA ALA A 249 -7.90 5.19 0.11
C ALA A 249 -7.27 3.95 -0.54
N ALA A 250 -6.30 4.14 -1.45
CA ALA A 250 -5.54 3.04 -2.05
C ALA A 250 -4.79 2.24 -0.99
N SER A 251 -4.13 2.92 -0.03
CA SER A 251 -3.43 2.32 1.09
C SER A 251 -4.36 1.48 1.98
N SER A 252 -5.58 1.95 2.25
CA SER A 252 -6.58 1.23 3.05
C SER A 252 -7.03 -0.06 2.38
N ILE A 253 -7.26 -0.05 1.06
CA ILE A 253 -7.63 -1.24 0.30
C ILE A 253 -6.46 -2.24 0.27
N CYS A 254 -5.25 -1.77 0.00
CA CYS A 254 -4.05 -2.60 0.01
C CYS A 254 -3.80 -3.24 1.39
N ALA A 255 -3.91 -2.47 2.46
CA ALA A 255 -3.76 -2.97 3.82
C ALA A 255 -4.81 -4.02 4.18
N MET A 256 -6.04 -3.90 3.68
CA MET A 256 -7.08 -4.92 3.84
C MET A 256 -6.68 -6.22 3.12
N HIS A 257 -6.10 -6.17 1.91
CA HIS A 257 -5.61 -7.36 1.22
C HIS A 257 -4.42 -7.99 1.96
N LEU A 258 -3.47 -7.19 2.47
CA LEU A 258 -2.38 -7.66 3.33
C LEU A 258 -2.92 -8.36 4.58
N SER A 259 -3.94 -7.79 5.23
CA SER A 259 -4.58 -8.36 6.41
C SER A 259 -5.23 -9.72 6.13
N ARG A 260 -5.85 -9.89 4.96
CA ARG A 260 -6.46 -11.18 4.56
C ARG A 260 -5.42 -12.29 4.46
N PHE A 261 -4.30 -12.04 3.77
CA PHE A 261 -3.25 -13.06 3.68
C PHE A 261 -2.54 -13.29 5.04
N ALA A 262 -2.37 -12.23 5.82
CA ALA A 262 -1.85 -12.35 7.18
C ALA A 262 -2.73 -13.26 8.06
N GLU A 263 -4.06 -13.17 7.95
CA GLU A 263 -4.99 -14.08 8.62
C GLU A 263 -4.80 -15.53 8.17
N GLU A 264 -4.67 -15.78 6.86
CA GLU A 264 -4.40 -17.12 6.36
C GLU A 264 -3.07 -17.67 6.90
N LEU A 265 -2.01 -16.86 6.97
CA LEU A 265 -0.72 -17.27 7.55
C LEU A 265 -0.86 -17.64 9.04
N VAL A 266 -1.65 -16.89 9.81
CA VAL A 266 -1.93 -17.19 11.22
C VAL A 266 -2.66 -18.54 11.34
N ILE A 267 -3.72 -18.75 10.55
CA ILE A 267 -4.47 -20.01 10.53
C ILE A 267 -3.57 -21.17 10.08
N TRP A 268 -2.88 -21.01 8.96
CA TRP A 268 -2.09 -22.08 8.34
C TRP A 268 -0.83 -22.47 9.12
N SER A 269 -0.26 -21.54 9.89
CA SER A 269 0.90 -21.85 10.75
C SER A 269 0.52 -22.46 12.08
N SER A 270 -0.77 -22.49 12.44
CA SER A 270 -1.26 -23.08 13.69
C SER A 270 -1.03 -24.59 13.76
N ALA A 271 -0.97 -25.13 14.99
CA ALA A 271 -0.80 -26.57 15.23
C ALA A 271 -1.94 -27.42 14.65
N GLN A 272 -3.12 -26.84 14.45
CA GLN A 272 -4.30 -27.50 13.90
C GLN A 272 -4.20 -27.66 12.38
N PHE A 273 -3.71 -26.63 11.66
CA PHE A 273 -3.60 -26.65 10.21
C PHE A 273 -2.22 -27.15 9.73
N ARG A 274 -1.14 -26.58 10.21
CA ARG A 274 0.26 -26.93 9.83
C ARG A 274 0.51 -26.90 8.32
N PHE A 275 -0.22 -26.08 7.58
CA PHE A 275 -0.09 -25.96 6.13
C PHE A 275 1.17 -25.22 5.72
N VAL A 276 1.58 -24.23 6.56
CA VAL A 276 2.73 -23.35 6.30
C VAL A 276 3.62 -23.33 7.54
N ARG A 277 4.92 -23.23 7.28
CA ARG A 277 5.93 -22.92 8.29
C ARG A 277 6.58 -21.59 7.95
N LEU A 278 6.47 -20.62 8.85
CA LEU A 278 7.23 -19.38 8.80
C LEU A 278 8.63 -19.61 9.39
N SER A 279 9.64 -18.93 8.84
CA SER A 279 11.00 -18.99 9.38
C SER A 279 11.12 -18.26 10.73
N ASP A 280 12.23 -18.49 11.42
CA ASP A 280 12.53 -17.85 12.70
C ASP A 280 12.63 -16.32 12.60
N LYS A 281 12.89 -15.78 11.41
CA LYS A 281 12.96 -14.33 11.15
C LYS A 281 11.61 -13.62 11.32
N TRP A 282 10.50 -14.34 11.17
CA TRP A 282 9.13 -13.78 11.15
C TRP A 282 8.26 -14.26 12.31
N THR A 283 8.88 -14.97 13.26
CA THR A 283 8.20 -15.59 14.39
C THR A 283 8.91 -15.24 15.69
N THR A 284 8.18 -15.29 16.81
CA THR A 284 8.77 -15.16 18.13
C THR A 284 8.52 -16.42 18.97
N GLY A 285 9.31 -16.58 20.02
CA GLY A 285 9.13 -17.65 21.02
C GLY A 285 8.28 -17.19 22.20
N SER A 286 8.14 -18.10 23.17
CA SER A 286 7.52 -17.79 24.45
C SER A 286 8.59 -17.88 25.57
N SER A 287 8.56 -16.94 26.50
CA SER A 287 9.46 -16.94 27.67
C SER A 287 9.22 -18.09 28.64
N ILE A 288 8.04 -18.72 28.60
CA ILE A 288 7.63 -19.80 29.49
C ILE A 288 7.38 -21.13 28.77
N MET A 289 7.08 -21.10 27.47
CA MET A 289 6.75 -22.29 26.66
C MET A 289 7.80 -22.47 25.55
N PRO A 290 8.87 -23.25 25.78
CA PRO A 290 10.00 -23.32 24.84
C PRO A 290 9.67 -23.93 23.47
N GLN A 291 8.57 -24.68 23.37
CA GLN A 291 8.09 -25.27 22.11
C GLN A 291 7.25 -24.30 21.25
N LYS A 292 6.82 -23.16 21.81
CA LYS A 292 5.87 -22.26 21.17
C LYS A 292 6.55 -21.32 20.18
N LYS A 293 6.00 -21.24 18.99
CA LYS A 293 6.38 -20.33 17.91
C LYS A 293 5.15 -19.52 17.50
N ASN A 294 5.23 -18.20 17.61
CA ASN A 294 4.11 -17.31 17.31
C ASN A 294 4.31 -16.61 15.97
N PRO A 295 3.29 -16.48 15.12
CA PRO A 295 3.35 -15.77 13.85
C PRO A 295 3.20 -14.24 14.04
N ASP A 296 3.99 -13.63 14.93
CA ASP A 296 3.79 -12.23 15.37
C ASP A 296 3.82 -11.23 14.21
N ALA A 297 4.66 -11.45 13.20
CA ALA A 297 4.71 -10.56 12.05
C ALA A 297 3.38 -10.54 11.28
N ALA A 298 2.75 -11.69 11.09
CA ALA A 298 1.44 -11.80 10.45
C ALA A 298 0.33 -11.18 11.32
N GLU A 299 0.36 -11.43 12.63
CA GLU A 299 -0.62 -10.85 13.57
C GLU A 299 -0.54 -9.33 13.62
N LEU A 300 0.68 -8.76 13.66
CA LEU A 300 0.89 -7.32 13.63
C LEU A 300 0.43 -6.69 12.31
N LEU A 301 0.68 -7.35 11.17
CA LEU A 301 0.17 -6.87 9.87
C LEU A 301 -1.35 -6.83 9.84
N ARG A 302 -2.01 -7.89 10.34
CA ARG A 302 -3.47 -7.94 10.46
C ARG A 302 -4.03 -6.79 11.28
N ALA A 303 -3.33 -6.35 12.33
CA ALA A 303 -3.75 -5.24 13.19
C ALA A 303 -3.44 -3.85 12.60
N LYS A 304 -2.36 -3.71 11.83
CA LYS A 304 -1.86 -2.41 11.32
C LYS A 304 -2.82 -1.70 10.36
N ILE A 305 -3.75 -2.40 9.72
CA ILE A 305 -4.80 -1.79 8.90
C ILE A 305 -5.58 -0.70 9.68
N GLY A 306 -5.74 -0.87 10.99
CA GLY A 306 -6.44 0.10 11.83
C GLY A 306 -5.79 1.49 11.83
N ARG A 307 -4.46 1.57 11.75
CA ARG A 307 -3.74 2.85 11.65
C ARG A 307 -4.01 3.54 10.31
N ILE A 308 -3.92 2.81 9.21
CA ILE A 308 -4.10 3.35 7.86
C ILE A 308 -5.56 3.80 7.64
N LEU A 309 -6.52 2.96 8.06
CA LEU A 309 -7.93 3.32 7.98
C LEU A 309 -8.28 4.50 8.90
N GLY A 310 -7.70 4.56 10.10
CA GLY A 310 -7.84 5.68 11.01
C GLY A 310 -7.32 6.99 10.41
N ALA A 311 -6.14 6.96 9.74
CA ALA A 311 -5.58 8.10 9.03
C ALA A 311 -6.50 8.60 7.89
N THR A 312 -7.10 7.66 7.14
CA THR A 312 -8.07 7.98 6.08
C THR A 312 -9.29 8.74 6.65
N VAL A 313 -9.88 8.23 7.72
CA VAL A 313 -11.03 8.86 8.38
C VAL A 313 -10.64 10.22 8.97
N ALA A 314 -9.46 10.33 9.55
CA ALA A 314 -8.95 11.59 10.12
C ALA A 314 -8.83 12.68 9.05
N LEU A 315 -8.21 12.39 7.89
CA LEU A 315 -8.05 13.39 6.84
C LEU A 315 -9.40 13.79 6.21
N PHE A 316 -10.31 12.85 5.98
CA PHE A 316 -11.69 13.20 5.58
C PHE A 316 -12.37 14.13 6.59
N THR A 317 -12.14 13.88 7.89
CA THR A 317 -12.72 14.70 8.96
C THR A 317 -12.11 16.10 8.99
N VAL A 318 -10.83 16.25 8.76
CA VAL A 318 -10.14 17.55 8.64
C VAL A 318 -10.70 18.34 7.46
N MET A 319 -10.79 17.71 6.28
CA MET A 319 -11.15 18.40 5.05
C MET A 319 -12.64 18.73 4.92
N LYS A 320 -13.53 17.94 5.54
CA LYS A 320 -14.98 18.15 5.41
C LYS A 320 -15.38 19.54 5.92
N GLY A 321 -16.14 20.26 5.14
CA GLY A 321 -16.74 21.54 5.52
C GLY A 321 -15.77 22.71 5.59
N LEU A 322 -14.48 22.54 5.25
CA LEU A 322 -13.56 23.66 5.13
C LEU A 322 -13.94 24.53 3.91
N PRO A 323 -13.95 25.85 4.08
CA PRO A 323 -14.07 26.74 2.93
C PRO A 323 -12.79 26.72 2.10
N LEU A 324 -12.88 27.16 0.84
CA LEU A 324 -11.69 27.51 0.08
C LEU A 324 -11.00 28.70 0.79
N THR A 325 -9.74 28.81 0.84
CA THR A 325 -8.63 28.14 0.18
C THR A 325 -7.77 27.36 1.18
N TYR A 326 -7.34 28.01 2.22
CA TYR A 326 -6.52 27.45 3.28
C TYR A 326 -7.06 27.87 4.66
N SER A 327 -7.21 26.91 5.53
CA SER A 327 -7.43 27.08 6.97
C SER A 327 -6.33 26.33 7.73
N LYS A 328 -5.98 26.79 8.93
CA LYS A 328 -4.91 26.17 9.75
C LYS A 328 -5.20 24.69 10.07
N ASP A 329 -6.47 24.27 10.04
CA ASP A 329 -6.91 22.87 10.11
C ASP A 329 -6.11 21.96 9.15
N MET A 330 -5.73 22.47 7.99
CA MET A 330 -4.97 21.74 6.99
C MET A 330 -3.52 21.43 7.41
N GLN A 331 -3.04 21.92 8.55
CA GLN A 331 -1.78 21.50 9.13
C GLN A 331 -1.86 20.03 9.60
N GLU A 332 -3.04 19.57 10.00
CA GLU A 332 -3.31 18.20 10.44
C GLU A 332 -3.38 17.17 9.29
N ASP A 333 -3.15 17.61 8.04
CA ASP A 333 -3.19 16.72 6.87
C ASP A 333 -1.97 15.77 6.79
N LYS A 334 -0.81 16.17 7.31
CA LYS A 334 0.48 15.52 7.04
C LYS A 334 0.79 14.34 7.95
N GLU A 335 0.66 14.47 9.27
CA GLU A 335 1.04 13.42 10.22
C GLU A 335 0.31 12.11 9.92
N GLN A 336 -0.99 12.18 9.62
CA GLN A 336 -1.81 11.02 9.31
C GLN A 336 -1.33 10.31 8.05
N VAL A 337 -0.97 11.06 7.02
CA VAL A 337 -0.49 10.53 5.75
C VAL A 337 0.91 9.92 5.91
N PHE A 338 1.78 10.58 6.68
CA PHE A 338 3.12 10.09 6.98
C PHE A 338 3.07 8.76 7.74
N ASP A 339 2.24 8.66 8.78
CA ASP A 339 2.08 7.44 9.57
C ASP A 339 1.49 6.29 8.74
N ALA A 340 0.50 6.59 7.89
CA ALA A 340 -0.09 5.61 6.99
C ALA A 340 0.92 5.08 5.97
N ALA A 341 1.72 5.97 5.37
CA ALA A 341 2.76 5.59 4.41
C ALA A 341 3.81 4.69 5.06
N ASP A 342 4.38 5.10 6.21
CA ASP A 342 5.36 4.30 6.94
C ASP A 342 4.80 2.92 7.31
N THR A 343 3.55 2.88 7.76
CA THR A 343 2.86 1.65 8.13
C THR A 343 2.65 0.74 6.93
N LEU A 344 2.26 1.29 5.78
CA LEU A 344 2.06 0.53 4.54
C LEU A 344 3.39 -0.04 4.03
N MET A 345 4.44 0.79 3.94
CA MET A 345 5.75 0.36 3.43
C MET A 345 6.36 -0.74 4.30
N LEU A 346 6.29 -0.58 5.62
CA LEU A 346 6.71 -1.64 6.55
C LEU A 346 5.88 -2.91 6.34
N GLY A 347 4.57 -2.77 6.13
CA GLY A 347 3.67 -3.89 5.86
C GLY A 347 3.99 -4.65 4.59
N LEU A 348 4.23 -3.93 3.49
CA LEU A 348 4.63 -4.52 2.20
C LEU A 348 5.97 -5.26 2.32
N ALA A 349 6.97 -4.65 2.96
CA ALA A 349 8.28 -5.26 3.16
C ALA A 349 8.20 -6.54 4.01
N ALA A 350 7.45 -6.50 5.12
CA ALA A 350 7.29 -7.66 5.99
C ALA A 350 6.53 -8.80 5.29
N MET A 351 5.44 -8.49 4.56
CA MET A 351 4.70 -9.48 3.81
C MET A 351 5.54 -10.10 2.69
N THR A 352 6.28 -9.30 1.95
CA THR A 352 7.20 -9.77 0.90
C THR A 352 8.21 -10.76 1.48
N GLY A 353 8.81 -10.42 2.63
CA GLY A 353 9.77 -11.29 3.31
C GLY A 353 9.14 -12.59 3.81
N MET A 354 7.94 -12.54 4.38
CA MET A 354 7.23 -13.75 4.82
C MET A 354 6.87 -14.66 3.65
N VAL A 355 6.35 -14.12 2.55
CA VAL A 355 5.97 -14.89 1.36
C VAL A 355 7.18 -15.52 0.71
N ALA A 356 8.30 -14.80 0.60
CA ALA A 356 9.53 -15.31 0.00
C ALA A 356 10.17 -16.45 0.81
N ASP A 357 10.00 -16.44 2.13
CA ASP A 357 10.72 -17.31 3.08
C ASP A 357 9.85 -18.42 3.68
N MET A 358 8.52 -18.36 3.49
CA MET A 358 7.61 -19.39 3.97
C MET A 358 7.78 -20.70 3.21
N SER A 359 7.56 -21.82 3.89
CA SER A 359 7.52 -23.15 3.29
C SER A 359 6.16 -23.81 3.48
N ALA A 360 5.57 -24.30 2.38
CA ALA A 360 4.35 -25.07 2.41
C ALA A 360 4.62 -26.54 2.81
N ASN A 361 3.76 -27.09 3.66
CA ASN A 361 3.80 -28.51 4.02
C ASN A 361 2.95 -29.32 3.04
N ARG A 362 3.56 -29.68 1.92
CA ARG A 362 2.89 -30.34 0.80
C ARG A 362 2.12 -31.60 1.22
N ALA A 363 2.69 -32.41 2.11
CA ALA A 363 2.04 -33.66 2.55
C ALA A 363 0.75 -33.39 3.34
N VAL A 364 0.79 -32.40 4.25
CA VAL A 364 -0.38 -32.03 5.05
C VAL A 364 -1.45 -31.36 4.19
N LEU A 365 -1.06 -30.52 3.23
CA LEU A 365 -1.99 -29.92 2.27
C LEU A 365 -2.71 -30.98 1.45
N ALA A 366 -2.00 -31.96 0.88
CA ALA A 366 -2.58 -33.04 0.09
C ALA A 366 -3.51 -33.91 0.93
N GLN A 367 -3.11 -34.25 2.16
CA GLN A 367 -3.96 -35.02 3.09
C GLN A 367 -5.26 -34.27 3.44
N ALA A 368 -5.15 -32.97 3.72
CA ALA A 368 -6.31 -32.13 4.04
C ALA A 368 -7.24 -31.98 2.82
N ALA A 369 -6.69 -31.86 1.62
CA ALA A 369 -7.46 -31.79 0.37
C ALA A 369 -8.25 -33.09 0.10
N ALA A 370 -7.71 -34.24 0.48
CA ALA A 370 -8.35 -35.54 0.30
C ALA A 370 -9.46 -35.86 1.33
N SER A 371 -9.64 -35.00 2.34
CA SER A 371 -10.64 -35.20 3.38
C SER A 371 -11.94 -34.44 3.11
N GLY A 372 -13.03 -34.89 3.72
CA GLY A 372 -14.32 -34.17 3.71
C GLY A 372 -15.07 -34.24 2.37
N PHE A 373 -14.91 -35.35 1.66
CA PHE A 373 -15.61 -35.60 0.41
C PHE A 373 -15.41 -34.52 -0.67
N SER A 374 -14.21 -33.96 -0.73
CA SER A 374 -13.87 -32.78 -1.54
C SER A 374 -14.10 -32.99 -3.06
N THR A 375 -14.16 -34.25 -3.52
CA THR A 375 -14.41 -34.65 -4.90
C THR A 375 -15.86 -35.02 -5.19
N ALA A 376 -16.79 -34.81 -4.26
CA ALA A 376 -18.21 -35.10 -4.45
C ALA A 376 -18.82 -34.38 -5.67
N THR A 377 -18.37 -33.14 -5.93
CA THR A 377 -18.81 -32.39 -7.12
C THR A 377 -18.33 -33.05 -8.42
N ASP A 378 -17.12 -33.62 -8.42
CA ASP A 378 -16.61 -34.35 -9.60
C ASP A 378 -17.42 -35.60 -9.90
N LEU A 379 -17.89 -36.31 -8.86
CA LEU A 379 -18.82 -37.40 -8.96
C LEU A 379 -20.17 -36.97 -9.57
N ALA A 380 -20.75 -35.87 -9.07
CA ALA A 380 -21.98 -35.32 -9.62
C ALA A 380 -21.82 -34.95 -11.11
N ASP A 381 -20.72 -34.29 -11.45
CA ASP A 381 -20.40 -33.91 -12.83
C ASP A 381 -20.21 -35.16 -13.74
N TRP A 382 -19.57 -36.22 -13.22
CA TRP A 382 -19.43 -37.49 -13.93
C TRP A 382 -20.80 -38.10 -14.21
N LEU A 383 -21.70 -38.16 -13.21
CA LEU A 383 -23.06 -38.69 -13.40
C LEU A 383 -23.85 -37.91 -14.46
N VAL A 384 -23.67 -36.57 -14.52
CA VAL A 384 -24.28 -35.76 -15.58
C VAL A 384 -23.70 -36.10 -16.95
N ARG A 385 -22.38 -36.16 -17.10
CA ARG A 385 -21.70 -36.34 -18.38
C ARG A 385 -21.85 -37.76 -18.93
N GLU A 386 -21.65 -38.75 -18.06
CA GLU A 386 -21.55 -40.15 -18.48
C GLU A 386 -22.88 -40.90 -18.45
N LEU A 387 -23.79 -40.49 -17.56
CA LEU A 387 -25.09 -41.14 -17.43
C LEU A 387 -26.25 -40.24 -17.93
N ASN A 388 -25.93 -39.00 -18.35
CA ASN A 388 -26.90 -38.01 -18.82
C ASN A 388 -28.01 -37.71 -17.79
N LEU A 389 -27.67 -37.78 -16.48
CA LEU A 389 -28.61 -37.45 -15.44
C LEU A 389 -28.81 -35.94 -15.34
N PRO A 390 -30.03 -35.47 -15.07
CA PRO A 390 -30.22 -34.08 -14.67
C PRO A 390 -29.37 -33.73 -13.43
N PHE A 391 -28.78 -32.55 -13.38
CA PHE A 391 -27.86 -32.17 -12.29
C PHE A 391 -28.45 -32.37 -10.87
N ARG A 392 -29.74 -32.06 -10.69
CA ARG A 392 -30.41 -32.28 -9.39
C ARG A 392 -30.46 -33.75 -8.96
N GLU A 393 -30.68 -34.66 -9.95
CA GLU A 393 -30.67 -36.11 -9.71
C GLU A 393 -29.26 -36.60 -9.43
N ALA A 394 -28.26 -36.17 -10.21
CA ALA A 394 -26.86 -36.45 -9.97
C ALA A 394 -26.40 -35.99 -8.59
N HIS A 395 -26.80 -34.79 -8.16
CA HIS A 395 -26.54 -34.26 -6.82
C HIS A 395 -27.17 -35.12 -5.72
N HIS A 396 -28.41 -35.59 -5.91
CA HIS A 396 -29.09 -36.48 -4.93
C HIS A 396 -28.39 -37.85 -4.83
N VAL A 397 -28.02 -38.46 -5.95
CA VAL A 397 -27.24 -39.70 -6.01
C VAL A 397 -25.91 -39.55 -5.28
N THR A 398 -25.19 -38.46 -5.60
CA THR A 398 -23.91 -38.11 -4.93
C THR A 398 -24.08 -37.92 -3.43
N GLY A 399 -25.10 -37.19 -2.98
CA GLY A 399 -25.40 -37.02 -1.56
C GLY A 399 -25.67 -38.33 -0.83
N THR A 400 -26.35 -39.28 -1.51
CA THR A 400 -26.60 -40.63 -0.97
C THR A 400 -25.29 -41.43 -0.84
N LEU A 401 -24.37 -41.31 -1.80
CA LEU A 401 -23.06 -41.96 -1.75
C LEU A 401 -22.16 -41.35 -0.67
N VAL A 402 -22.21 -40.03 -0.49
CA VAL A 402 -21.51 -39.36 0.62
C VAL A 402 -22.01 -39.87 1.98
N ALA A 403 -23.33 -39.95 2.18
CA ALA A 403 -23.91 -40.51 3.42
C ALA A 403 -23.52 -41.97 3.66
N LEU A 404 -23.44 -42.76 2.57
CA LEU A 404 -23.01 -44.18 2.64
C LEU A 404 -21.53 -44.26 3.07
N ALA A 405 -20.63 -43.43 2.49
CA ALA A 405 -19.22 -43.39 2.85
C ALA A 405 -19.01 -42.91 4.27
N GLU A 406 -19.73 -41.84 4.68
CA GLU A 406 -19.72 -41.30 6.03
C GLU A 406 -20.14 -42.38 7.07
N GLY A 407 -21.22 -43.10 6.78
CA GLY A 407 -21.70 -44.22 7.61
C GLY A 407 -20.73 -45.40 7.71
N ALA A 408 -19.91 -45.61 6.66
CA ALA A 408 -18.86 -46.62 6.64
C ALA A 408 -17.52 -46.15 7.24
N GLY A 409 -17.39 -44.88 7.58
CA GLY A 409 -16.15 -44.27 8.09
C GLY A 409 -15.03 -44.21 7.08
N CYS A 410 -15.34 -44.05 5.75
CA CYS A 410 -14.39 -43.96 4.65
C CYS A 410 -14.71 -42.78 3.75
N ASP A 411 -13.86 -42.52 2.74
CA ASP A 411 -14.12 -41.48 1.75
C ASP A 411 -14.71 -42.11 0.46
N LEU A 412 -15.20 -41.26 -0.49
CA LEU A 412 -15.83 -41.71 -1.73
C LEU A 412 -14.96 -42.68 -2.56
N PRO A 413 -13.64 -42.46 -2.72
CA PRO A 413 -12.77 -43.41 -3.45
C PRO A 413 -12.66 -44.79 -2.81
N ASP A 414 -12.97 -44.92 -1.51
CA ASP A 414 -12.85 -46.18 -0.76
C ASP A 414 -14.12 -47.06 -0.90
N LEU A 415 -15.22 -46.52 -1.43
CA LEU A 415 -16.41 -47.29 -1.72
C LEU A 415 -16.15 -48.30 -2.84
N THR A 416 -16.65 -49.51 -2.69
CA THR A 416 -16.61 -50.49 -3.76
C THR A 416 -17.58 -50.14 -4.91
N LEU A 417 -17.30 -50.56 -6.13
CA LEU A 417 -18.22 -50.37 -7.24
C LEU A 417 -19.63 -50.96 -6.94
N ALA A 418 -19.68 -52.09 -6.28
CA ALA A 418 -20.96 -52.73 -5.92
C ALA A 418 -21.77 -51.85 -4.92
N GLN A 419 -21.12 -51.20 -3.98
CA GLN A 419 -21.79 -50.25 -3.06
C GLN A 419 -22.33 -49.04 -3.83
N MET A 420 -21.54 -48.47 -4.75
CA MET A 420 -21.98 -47.37 -5.61
C MET A 420 -23.14 -47.75 -6.52
N GLN A 421 -23.08 -48.97 -7.11
CA GLN A 421 -24.15 -49.52 -7.96
C GLN A 421 -25.43 -49.83 -7.15
N GLY A 422 -25.31 -50.08 -5.86
CA GLY A 422 -26.47 -50.21 -4.94
C GLY A 422 -27.27 -48.89 -4.83
N VAL A 423 -26.64 -47.75 -5.03
CA VAL A 423 -27.30 -46.42 -5.06
C VAL A 423 -27.81 -46.10 -6.46
N HIS A 424 -26.98 -46.32 -7.49
CA HIS A 424 -27.38 -46.12 -8.90
C HIS A 424 -26.72 -47.15 -9.82
N ALA A 425 -27.51 -48.04 -10.37
CA ALA A 425 -27.06 -49.21 -11.16
C ALA A 425 -26.23 -48.86 -12.39
N GLY A 426 -26.36 -47.65 -12.94
CA GLY A 426 -25.60 -47.17 -14.09
C GLY A 426 -24.14 -46.79 -13.81
N ILE A 427 -23.70 -46.74 -12.53
CA ILE A 427 -22.34 -46.39 -12.18
C ILE A 427 -21.36 -47.45 -12.66
N ARG A 428 -20.29 -47.00 -13.34
CA ARG A 428 -19.26 -47.86 -13.93
C ARG A 428 -17.90 -47.63 -13.24
N ALA A 429 -16.95 -48.52 -13.47
CA ALA A 429 -15.64 -48.50 -12.84
C ALA A 429 -14.82 -47.22 -13.13
N ASP A 430 -15.07 -46.59 -14.28
CA ASP A 430 -14.43 -45.31 -14.67
C ASP A 430 -14.80 -44.12 -13.77
N VAL A 431 -15.80 -44.27 -12.89
CA VAL A 431 -16.11 -43.27 -11.86
C VAL A 431 -14.92 -43.02 -10.90
N PHE A 432 -14.10 -44.04 -10.63
CA PHE A 432 -12.94 -43.91 -9.77
C PHE A 432 -11.86 -42.98 -10.37
N ASP A 433 -11.82 -42.77 -11.67
CA ASP A 433 -10.88 -41.87 -12.34
C ASP A 433 -11.15 -40.41 -12.01
N VAL A 434 -12.35 -40.05 -11.55
CA VAL A 434 -12.69 -38.65 -11.19
C VAL A 434 -12.67 -38.38 -9.68
N LEU A 435 -12.53 -39.42 -8.84
CA LEU A 435 -12.62 -39.29 -7.39
C LEU A 435 -11.29 -38.93 -6.70
N GLY A 436 -10.18 -38.96 -7.41
CA GLY A 436 -8.88 -38.52 -6.85
C GLY A 436 -8.71 -37.03 -6.89
N VAL A 437 -8.17 -36.44 -5.83
CA VAL A 437 -7.94 -34.98 -5.75
C VAL A 437 -7.02 -34.44 -6.83
N GLU A 438 -6.04 -35.24 -7.28
CA GLU A 438 -5.15 -34.92 -8.42
C GLU A 438 -5.95 -34.81 -9.74
N ASN A 439 -6.87 -35.72 -9.96
CA ASN A 439 -7.72 -35.72 -11.17
C ASN A 439 -8.73 -34.56 -11.09
N SER A 440 -9.27 -34.28 -9.91
CA SER A 440 -10.17 -33.15 -9.68
C SER A 440 -9.50 -31.84 -10.11
N VAL A 441 -8.31 -31.48 -9.57
CA VAL A 441 -7.63 -30.23 -9.96
C VAL A 441 -7.25 -30.18 -11.43
N ARG A 442 -6.80 -31.31 -12.02
CA ARG A 442 -6.43 -31.41 -13.46
C ARG A 442 -7.63 -31.21 -14.39
N SER A 443 -8.83 -31.57 -13.94
CA SER A 443 -10.05 -31.41 -14.74
C SER A 443 -10.49 -29.94 -14.91
N ARG A 444 -10.04 -29.01 -14.07
CA ARG A 444 -10.45 -27.59 -14.04
C ARG A 444 -9.70 -26.75 -15.07
N GLN A 445 -9.89 -27.07 -16.37
CA GLN A 445 -9.18 -26.49 -17.51
C GLN A 445 -9.76 -25.16 -18.02
N SER A 446 -10.85 -24.67 -17.45
CA SER A 446 -11.40 -23.37 -17.81
C SER A 446 -10.37 -22.25 -17.56
N TYR A 447 -10.42 -21.17 -18.34
CA TYR A 447 -9.55 -20.02 -18.14
C TYR A 447 -9.66 -19.51 -16.70
N GLY A 448 -8.53 -19.35 -16.01
CA GLY A 448 -8.49 -18.99 -14.60
C GLY A 448 -8.85 -20.14 -13.64
N GLY A 449 -8.98 -21.37 -14.12
CA GLY A 449 -9.18 -22.56 -13.29
C GLY A 449 -7.91 -23.03 -12.59
N THR A 450 -8.06 -23.98 -11.65
CA THR A 450 -6.95 -24.45 -10.81
C THR A 450 -6.07 -25.53 -11.44
N ALA A 451 -6.36 -25.98 -12.67
CA ALA A 451 -5.53 -26.97 -13.33
C ALA A 451 -4.07 -26.50 -13.43
N PRO A 452 -3.09 -27.38 -13.18
CA PRO A 452 -1.67 -26.98 -13.19
C PRO A 452 -1.22 -26.26 -14.47
N ASP A 453 -1.75 -26.63 -15.63
CA ASP A 453 -1.43 -25.98 -16.90
C ASP A 453 -1.99 -24.55 -16.96
N GLN A 454 -3.20 -24.32 -16.43
CA GLN A 454 -3.78 -22.99 -16.31
C GLN A 454 -2.97 -22.11 -15.32
N VAL A 455 -2.53 -22.70 -14.20
CA VAL A 455 -1.69 -22.00 -13.22
C VAL A 455 -0.35 -21.59 -13.86
N ARG A 456 0.33 -22.50 -14.55
CA ARG A 456 1.60 -22.20 -15.25
C ARG A 456 1.43 -21.11 -16.31
N ALA A 457 0.32 -21.14 -17.07
CA ALA A 457 0.02 -20.08 -18.03
C ALA A 457 -0.15 -18.72 -17.35
N GLN A 458 -0.82 -18.64 -16.19
CA GLN A 458 -0.95 -17.40 -15.44
C GLN A 458 0.37 -16.97 -14.78
N VAL A 459 1.21 -17.90 -14.32
CA VAL A 459 2.57 -17.60 -13.84
C VAL A 459 3.39 -16.92 -14.95
N THR A 460 3.42 -17.52 -16.15
CA THR A 460 4.14 -16.93 -17.30
C THR A 460 3.62 -15.53 -17.62
N ARG A 461 2.30 -15.34 -17.70
CA ARG A 461 1.69 -14.02 -17.91
C ARG A 461 2.15 -12.99 -16.88
N TRP A 462 2.18 -13.36 -15.60
CA TRP A 462 2.60 -12.43 -14.56
C TRP A 462 4.10 -12.18 -14.56
N GLN A 463 4.92 -13.16 -14.89
CA GLN A 463 6.37 -12.97 -15.07
C GLN A 463 6.65 -11.96 -16.18
N GLU A 464 5.93 -12.01 -17.30
CA GLU A 464 6.04 -11.04 -18.41
C GLU A 464 5.60 -9.62 -17.99
N ILE A 465 4.51 -9.49 -17.23
CA ILE A 465 4.01 -8.18 -16.76
C ILE A 465 4.94 -7.55 -15.72
N LEU A 466 5.64 -8.36 -14.93
CA LEU A 466 6.49 -7.90 -13.84
C LEU A 466 7.99 -7.84 -14.23
N ALA A 467 8.34 -8.21 -15.45
CA ALA A 467 9.70 -8.09 -15.96
C ALA A 467 10.13 -6.62 -16.03
#